data_0fd1a1cee8ee752fa9af6d5e66cefde3
#
_entry.id   0fd1a1cee8ee752fa9af6d5e66cefde3
#
_cell.length_a   1.000
_cell.length_b   1.000
_cell.length_c   1.000
_cell.angle_alpha   90.00
_cell.angle_beta   90.00
_cell.angle_gamma   90.00
#
_symmetry.space_group_name_H-M   'P 1'
#
loop_
_entity.id
_entity.type
_entity.pdbx_description
1 polymer ?
#
loop_
_entity_poly.entity_id
_entity_poly.type
_entity_poly.pdbx_seq_one_letter_code
_entity_poly.pdbx_strand_id
1 'polypeptide(L)'
;HRRRHSFPTRRSSDLDELATDGLIELNTAIKPYSRKMITQKLLEAQEKNEQLNERQRTEIKFFLNEYALENNQLPFSFVNLWNKDTSKAALFQPAIHYKDSLFKARITPLIGLNVMNNANGNIIKRWIGAEFQASIGKYISIFASVRDISIDGDTLSSYNYLNNYPGYEYKESTKGGDYSDSRGGIKFSTDWLSIGLVKDNVV
;
A
#
# COMPACT_ATOMS: atom_id res chain seq x y z
N HIS A 1 -4.24 -5.90 27.88
CA HIS A 1 -4.46 -4.89 26.82
C HIS A 1 -3.77 -5.33 25.53
N ARG A 2 -4.53 -5.96 24.62
CA ARG A 2 -4.08 -6.21 23.23
C ARG A 2 -4.12 -4.89 22.48
N ARG A 3 -2.98 -4.28 22.24
CA ARG A 3 -2.87 -3.20 21.26
C ARG A 3 -3.10 -3.79 19.87
N ARG A 4 -4.25 -3.49 19.27
CA ARG A 4 -4.48 -3.71 17.84
C ARG A 4 -3.54 -2.76 17.09
N HIS A 5 -2.49 -3.29 16.49
CA HIS A 5 -1.65 -2.52 15.59
C HIS A 5 -2.41 -2.35 14.26
N SER A 6 -3.15 -1.26 14.14
CA SER A 6 -3.68 -0.83 12.86
C SER A 6 -2.56 -0.10 12.09
N PHE A 7 -2.22 -0.60 10.93
CA PHE A 7 -1.19 -0.06 10.03
C PHE A 7 -1.34 1.43 9.63
N PRO A 8 -2.51 2.09 9.73
CA PRO A 8 -2.63 3.52 9.45
C PRO A 8 -2.02 4.45 10.50
N THR A 9 -1.80 3.97 11.74
CA THR A 9 -1.39 4.82 12.86
C THR A 9 0.07 5.24 12.84
N ARG A 10 0.95 4.47 12.21
CA ARG A 10 2.38 4.81 12.16
C ARG A 10 2.65 6.03 11.27
N ARG A 11 2.00 6.12 10.12
CA ARG A 11 2.18 7.22 9.14
C ARG A 11 1.62 8.57 9.61
N SER A 12 0.55 8.55 10.41
CA SER A 12 0.04 9.78 11.02
C SER A 12 0.93 10.25 12.17
N SER A 13 1.58 9.33 12.91
CA SER A 13 2.50 9.70 13.99
C SER A 13 3.79 10.34 13.48
N ASP A 14 4.28 9.93 12.31
CA ASP A 14 5.50 10.50 11.74
C ASP A 14 5.27 11.95 11.27
N LEU A 15 4.10 12.26 10.67
CA LEU A 15 3.72 13.64 10.37
C LEU A 15 3.44 14.46 11.62
N ASP A 16 2.82 13.88 12.64
CA ASP A 16 2.57 14.56 13.92
C ASP A 16 3.90 14.88 14.63
N GLU A 17 4.94 14.03 14.50
CA GLU A 17 6.28 14.31 14.99
C GLU A 17 6.90 15.50 14.25
N LEU A 18 6.91 15.49 12.91
CA LEU A 18 7.44 16.59 12.10
C LEU A 18 6.73 17.93 12.40
N ALA A 19 5.43 17.89 12.69
CA ALA A 19 4.67 19.06 13.08
C ALA A 19 5.04 19.55 14.50
N THR A 20 5.27 18.63 15.43
CA THR A 20 5.71 18.95 16.80
C THR A 20 7.09 19.57 16.81
N ASP A 21 7.98 19.11 15.91
CA ASP A 21 9.31 19.67 15.72
C ASP A 21 9.29 21.02 14.94
N GLY A 22 8.11 21.53 14.54
CA GLY A 22 7.97 22.79 13.80
C GLY A 22 8.43 22.73 12.34
N LEU A 23 8.67 21.54 11.82
CA LEU A 23 9.16 21.32 10.46
C LEU A 23 8.06 21.47 9.41
N ILE A 24 6.81 21.18 9.78
CA ILE A 24 5.63 21.31 8.92
C ILE A 24 4.46 21.90 9.71
N GLU A 25 3.53 22.54 9.01
CA GLU A 25 2.23 22.91 9.56
C GLU A 25 1.22 21.80 9.26
N LEU A 26 0.56 21.28 10.28
CA LEU A 26 -0.39 20.18 10.14
C LEU A 26 -1.69 20.48 10.90
N ASN A 27 -2.81 20.39 10.19
CA ASN A 27 -4.12 20.39 10.84
C ASN A 27 -4.46 18.98 11.31
N THR A 28 -4.30 18.74 12.61
CA THR A 28 -4.51 17.41 13.23
C THR A 28 -5.97 17.04 13.45
N ALA A 29 -6.91 17.99 13.21
CA ALA A 29 -8.35 17.76 13.43
C ALA A 29 -8.98 16.83 12.39
N ILE A 30 -8.36 16.65 11.21
CA ILE A 30 -8.90 15.85 10.11
C ILE A 30 -7.99 14.64 9.85
N LYS A 31 -8.39 13.49 10.35
CA LYS A 31 -7.73 12.19 10.09
C LYS A 31 -8.75 11.20 9.52
N PRO A 32 -8.36 10.28 8.62
CA PRO A 32 -7.00 10.01 8.12
C PRO A 32 -6.56 11.00 7.03
N TYR A 33 -5.25 11.28 6.97
CA TYR A 33 -4.67 12.15 5.93
C TYR A 33 -4.69 11.45 4.56
N SER A 34 -5.01 12.22 3.51
CA SER A 34 -4.90 11.71 2.14
C SER A 34 -3.44 11.53 1.73
N ARG A 35 -3.16 10.56 0.84
CA ARG A 35 -1.80 10.33 0.30
C ARG A 35 -1.20 11.60 -0.32
N LYS A 36 -2.00 12.37 -1.06
CA LYS A 36 -1.59 13.65 -1.65
C LYS A 36 -1.14 14.65 -0.58
N MET A 37 -1.93 14.79 0.49
CA MET A 37 -1.58 15.68 1.61
C MET A 37 -0.29 15.21 2.31
N ILE A 38 -0.16 13.91 2.59
CA ILE A 38 1.06 13.35 3.17
C ILE A 38 2.27 13.69 2.30
N THR A 39 2.18 13.47 1.00
CA THR A 39 3.26 13.78 0.05
C THR A 39 3.64 15.26 0.07
N GLN A 40 2.66 16.15 0.06
CA GLN A 40 2.91 17.61 0.13
C GLN A 40 3.65 18.00 1.43
N LYS A 41 3.24 17.43 2.56
CA LYS A 41 3.87 17.71 3.86
C LYS A 41 5.28 17.13 3.97
N LEU A 42 5.52 15.97 3.37
CA LEU A 42 6.87 15.40 3.30
C LEU A 42 7.81 16.23 2.40
N LEU A 43 7.31 16.83 1.32
CA LEU A 43 8.08 17.75 0.49
C LEU A 43 8.39 19.06 1.23
N GLU A 44 7.41 19.62 1.95
CA GLU A 44 7.60 20.78 2.82
C GLU A 44 8.70 20.53 3.87
N ALA A 45 8.68 19.34 4.52
CA ALA A 45 9.73 18.95 5.45
C ALA A 45 11.10 18.78 4.76
N GLN A 46 11.11 18.22 3.54
CA GLN A 46 12.35 18.03 2.78
C GLN A 46 13.04 19.36 2.41
N GLU A 47 12.28 20.44 2.19
CA GLU A 47 12.84 21.78 1.94
C GLU A 47 13.64 22.27 3.15
N LYS A 48 13.30 21.84 4.36
CA LYS A 48 14.01 22.14 5.61
C LYS A 48 15.07 21.09 5.98
N ASN A 49 15.71 20.48 4.99
CA ASN A 49 16.60 19.33 5.16
C ASN A 49 17.72 19.55 6.21
N GLU A 50 18.20 20.76 6.40
CA GLU A 50 19.24 21.07 7.37
C GLU A 50 18.78 20.90 8.83
N GLN A 51 17.49 21.07 9.09
CA GLN A 51 16.87 20.93 10.41
C GLN A 51 16.46 19.49 10.73
N LEU A 52 16.46 18.60 9.71
CA LEU A 52 16.09 17.20 9.87
C LEU A 52 17.25 16.39 10.46
N ASN A 53 16.94 15.49 11.39
CA ASN A 53 17.88 14.47 11.81
C ASN A 53 18.02 13.35 10.74
N GLU A 54 19.03 12.49 10.87
CA GLU A 54 19.33 11.44 9.89
C GLU A 54 18.20 10.43 9.73
N ARG A 55 17.51 10.06 10.81
CA ARG A 55 16.35 9.17 10.79
C ARG A 55 15.21 9.79 9.98
N GLN A 56 14.85 11.04 10.27
CA GLN A 56 13.79 11.77 9.59
C GLN A 56 14.09 11.92 8.08
N ARG A 57 15.33 12.22 7.70
CA ARG A 57 15.74 12.27 6.28
C ARG A 57 15.53 10.95 5.57
N THR A 58 15.90 9.86 6.22
CA THR A 58 15.75 8.50 5.67
C THR A 58 14.28 8.12 5.52
N GLU A 59 13.46 8.40 6.53
CA GLU A 59 12.03 8.13 6.52
C GLU A 59 11.29 8.97 5.46
N ILE A 60 11.58 10.27 5.37
CA ILE A 60 11.00 11.16 4.35
C ILE A 60 11.34 10.65 2.95
N LYS A 61 12.61 10.32 2.69
CA LYS A 61 13.04 9.77 1.39
C LYS A 61 12.31 8.46 1.06
N PHE A 62 12.17 7.57 2.04
CA PHE A 62 11.43 6.32 1.87
C PHE A 62 9.96 6.57 1.50
N PHE A 63 9.27 7.44 2.23
CA PHE A 63 7.88 7.74 1.98
C PHE A 63 7.64 8.53 0.68
N LEU A 64 8.52 9.44 0.30
CA LEU A 64 8.42 10.12 -0.98
C LEU A 64 8.58 9.15 -2.17
N ASN A 65 9.40 8.11 -2.02
CA ASN A 65 9.47 7.03 -3.01
C ASN A 65 8.19 6.17 -3.00
N GLU A 66 7.65 5.86 -1.83
CA GLU A 66 6.39 5.11 -1.68
C GLU A 66 5.21 5.87 -2.33
N TYR A 67 5.21 7.20 -2.22
CA TYR A 67 4.20 8.09 -2.78
C TYR A 67 4.62 8.78 -4.09
N ALA A 68 5.52 8.17 -4.85
CA ALA A 68 6.03 8.75 -6.08
C ALA A 68 4.95 9.06 -7.13
N LEU A 69 3.85 8.28 -7.15
CA LEU A 69 2.70 8.54 -8.04
C LEU A 69 2.01 9.87 -7.71
N GLU A 70 1.87 10.20 -6.43
CA GLU A 70 1.24 11.44 -5.95
C GLU A 70 2.13 12.66 -6.20
N ASN A 71 3.44 12.46 -6.11
CA ASN A 71 4.43 13.52 -6.27
C ASN A 71 4.76 13.85 -7.74
N ASN A 72 4.13 13.21 -8.70
CA ASN A 72 4.50 13.37 -10.11
C ASN A 72 5.95 13.02 -10.47
N GLN A 73 6.69 12.42 -9.56
CA GLN A 73 8.04 11.97 -9.78
C GLN A 73 8.04 10.45 -9.92
N LEU A 74 8.91 9.93 -10.76
CA LEU A 74 9.27 8.53 -10.64
C LEU A 74 10.19 8.41 -9.43
N PRO A 75 10.07 7.32 -8.64
CA PRO A 75 11.03 7.06 -7.58
C PRO A 75 12.44 7.05 -8.18
N PHE A 76 13.42 7.41 -7.36
CA PHE A 76 14.83 7.28 -7.76
C PHE A 76 15.09 5.83 -8.13
N SER A 77 14.99 5.53 -9.40
CA SER A 77 14.99 4.18 -9.89
C SER A 77 16.39 3.76 -10.26
N PHE A 78 16.69 2.52 -9.97
CA PHE A 78 17.96 1.90 -10.36
C PHE A 78 17.91 1.34 -11.77
N VAL A 79 16.73 1.08 -12.31
CA VAL A 79 16.56 0.49 -13.64
C VAL A 79 15.47 1.25 -14.39
N ASN A 80 15.88 1.98 -15.39
CA ASN A 80 14.98 2.57 -16.37
C ASN A 80 14.63 1.49 -17.41
N LEU A 81 13.38 1.03 -17.38
CA LEU A 81 12.89 0.05 -18.34
C LEU A 81 12.59 0.70 -19.68
N TRP A 82 12.18 1.94 -19.67
CA TRP A 82 11.78 2.69 -20.85
C TRP A 82 11.78 4.18 -20.56
N ASN A 83 12.41 4.94 -21.44
CA ASN A 83 12.44 6.39 -21.36
C ASN A 83 12.25 6.95 -22.77
N LYS A 84 11.09 7.59 -23.03
CA LYS A 84 10.79 8.39 -24.20
C LYS A 84 10.40 9.78 -23.74
N ASP A 85 10.39 10.76 -24.64
CA ASP A 85 10.11 12.17 -24.33
C ASP A 85 8.80 12.37 -23.57
N THR A 86 7.79 11.53 -23.81
CA THR A 86 6.45 11.65 -23.22
C THR A 86 6.12 10.60 -22.18
N SER A 87 6.92 9.53 -22.02
CA SER A 87 6.63 8.43 -21.10
C SER A 87 7.88 7.84 -20.47
N LYS A 88 7.76 7.41 -19.23
CA LYS A 88 8.84 6.80 -18.44
C LYS A 88 8.35 5.56 -17.73
N ALA A 89 9.15 4.51 -17.77
CA ALA A 89 8.94 3.29 -17.00
C ALA A 89 10.19 2.96 -16.19
N ALA A 90 10.01 2.60 -14.94
CA ALA A 90 11.11 2.34 -14.03
C ALA A 90 10.77 1.23 -13.03
N LEU A 91 11.78 0.49 -12.61
CA LEU A 91 11.69 -0.52 -11.56
C LEU A 91 12.31 0.03 -10.27
N PHE A 92 11.56 0.00 -9.19
CA PHE A 92 12.01 0.41 -7.87
C PHE A 92 11.35 -0.40 -6.76
N GLN A 93 12.14 -0.96 -5.83
CA GLN A 93 11.68 -1.74 -4.66
C GLN A 93 10.54 -2.68 -5.00
N PRO A 94 10.82 -3.79 -5.56
CA PRO A 94 10.11 -4.69 -6.45
C PRO A 94 8.78 -4.13 -7.02
N ALA A 95 8.80 -2.93 -7.54
CA ALA A 95 7.64 -2.33 -8.20
C ALA A 95 8.01 -1.81 -9.59
N ILE A 96 7.10 -1.97 -10.52
CA ILE A 96 7.19 -1.41 -11.86
C ILE A 96 6.38 -0.12 -11.86
N HIS A 97 7.01 0.98 -12.23
CA HIS A 97 6.39 2.29 -12.35
C HIS A 97 6.32 2.71 -13.81
N TYR A 98 5.20 3.25 -14.21
CA TYR A 98 5.00 3.87 -15.50
C TYR A 98 4.45 5.28 -15.32
N LYS A 99 4.89 6.22 -16.15
CA LYS A 99 4.39 7.59 -16.16
C LYS A 99 4.49 8.19 -17.56
N ASP A 100 3.41 8.81 -18.00
CA ASP A 100 3.39 9.76 -19.11
C ASP A 100 2.68 11.07 -18.71
N SER A 101 2.27 11.88 -19.68
CA SER A 101 1.61 13.18 -19.43
C SER A 101 0.22 13.04 -18.79
N LEU A 102 -0.50 11.97 -19.05
CA LEU A 102 -1.89 11.74 -18.62
C LEU A 102 -2.01 10.57 -17.64
N PHE A 103 -1.24 9.52 -17.83
CA PHE A 103 -1.38 8.26 -17.12
C PHE A 103 -0.16 7.97 -16.25
N LYS A 104 -0.43 7.53 -15.03
CA LYS A 104 0.57 7.04 -14.09
C LYS A 104 0.12 5.72 -13.54
N ALA A 105 1.02 4.76 -13.44
CA ALA A 105 0.71 3.46 -12.90
C ALA A 105 1.87 2.89 -12.10
N ARG A 106 1.53 2.05 -11.14
CA ARG A 106 2.46 1.25 -10.34
C ARG A 106 1.91 -0.15 -10.21
N ILE A 107 2.77 -1.14 -10.44
CA ILE A 107 2.49 -2.55 -10.17
C ILE A 107 3.50 -3.02 -9.13
N THR A 108 3.01 -3.52 -8.00
CA THR A 108 3.84 -4.03 -6.91
C THR A 108 3.55 -5.52 -6.74
N PRO A 109 4.51 -6.43 -6.94
CA PRO A 109 4.35 -7.83 -6.60
C PRO A 109 4.22 -7.99 -5.08
N LEU A 110 3.38 -8.91 -4.66
CA LEU A 110 3.13 -9.24 -3.27
C LEU A 110 3.53 -10.70 -3.04
N ILE A 111 4.50 -10.93 -2.19
CA ILE A 111 4.94 -12.27 -1.80
C ILE A 111 5.03 -12.30 -0.28
N GLY A 112 4.53 -13.34 0.34
CA GLY A 112 4.66 -13.46 1.77
C GLY A 112 4.52 -14.88 2.28
N LEU A 113 5.08 -15.08 3.47
CA LEU A 113 5.07 -16.32 4.23
C LEU A 113 4.76 -15.99 5.70
N ASN A 114 3.85 -16.73 6.27
CA ASN A 114 3.59 -16.72 7.71
C ASN A 114 3.64 -18.15 8.24
N VAL A 115 4.43 -18.38 9.26
CA VAL A 115 4.55 -19.66 9.95
C VAL A 115 4.04 -19.49 11.37
N MET A 116 3.04 -20.24 11.74
CA MET A 116 2.45 -20.26 13.08
C MET A 116 2.69 -21.63 13.71
N ASN A 117 3.34 -21.65 14.84
CA ASN A 117 3.62 -22.87 15.62
C ASN A 117 2.79 -22.86 16.89
N ASN A 118 2.16 -23.98 17.22
CA ASN A 118 1.51 -24.21 18.50
C ASN A 118 1.80 -25.61 19.02
N ALA A 119 1.30 -25.93 20.21
CA ALA A 119 1.50 -27.24 20.83
C ALA A 119 0.95 -28.42 20.00
N ASN A 120 0.04 -28.15 19.06
CA ASN A 120 -0.65 -29.17 18.25
C ASN A 120 -0.11 -29.29 16.83
N GLY A 121 0.86 -28.46 16.42
CA GLY A 121 1.45 -28.51 15.09
C GLY A 121 1.73 -27.14 14.47
N ASN A 122 2.09 -27.15 13.21
CA ASN A 122 2.51 -26.01 12.45
C ASN A 122 1.47 -25.64 11.38
N ILE A 123 1.27 -24.35 11.16
CA ILE A 123 0.46 -23.80 10.09
C ILE A 123 1.34 -22.90 9.25
N ILE A 124 1.35 -23.12 7.95
CA ILE A 124 2.09 -22.33 6.98
C ILE A 124 1.09 -21.64 6.06
N LYS A 125 1.09 -20.31 6.06
CA LYS A 125 0.30 -19.50 5.12
C LYS A 125 1.26 -18.82 4.15
N ARG A 126 1.07 -19.07 2.88
CA ARG A 126 1.83 -18.48 1.77
C ARG A 126 0.90 -17.64 0.92
N TRP A 127 1.40 -16.56 0.36
CA TRP A 127 0.65 -15.81 -0.65
C TRP A 127 1.57 -15.24 -1.71
N ILE A 128 1.03 -15.20 -2.92
CA ILE A 128 1.61 -14.52 -4.06
C ILE A 128 0.53 -13.65 -4.70
N GLY A 129 0.91 -12.49 -5.20
CA GLY A 129 -0.06 -11.59 -5.79
C GLY A 129 0.56 -10.35 -6.38
N ALA A 130 -0.30 -9.40 -6.71
CA ALA A 130 0.10 -8.08 -7.17
C ALA A 130 -0.88 -7.01 -6.72
N GLU A 131 -0.35 -5.83 -6.49
CA GLU A 131 -1.13 -4.61 -6.28
C GLU A 131 -0.90 -3.67 -7.46
N PHE A 132 -1.99 -3.15 -8.01
CA PHE A 132 -2.00 -2.18 -9.07
C PHE A 132 -2.59 -0.87 -8.56
N GLN A 133 -1.91 0.23 -8.85
CA GLN A 133 -2.39 1.58 -8.59
C GLN A 133 -2.17 2.42 -9.84
N ALA A 134 -3.18 3.18 -10.23
CA ALA A 134 -3.06 4.08 -11.37
C ALA A 134 -3.83 5.39 -11.15
N SER A 135 -3.43 6.42 -11.88
CA SER A 135 -4.18 7.67 -12.01
C SER A 135 -4.22 8.14 -13.45
N ILE A 136 -5.37 8.67 -13.84
CA ILE A 136 -5.59 9.26 -15.17
C ILE A 136 -5.88 10.74 -14.95
N GLY A 137 -4.98 11.59 -15.42
CA GLY A 137 -5.00 13.01 -15.12
C GLY A 137 -4.97 13.26 -13.61
N LYS A 138 -5.75 14.25 -13.16
CA LYS A 138 -5.87 14.62 -11.75
C LYS A 138 -7.18 14.16 -11.09
N TYR A 139 -8.06 13.54 -11.85
CA TYR A 139 -9.43 13.25 -11.40
C TYR A 139 -9.72 11.78 -11.14
N ILE A 140 -9.09 10.86 -11.86
CA ILE A 140 -9.41 9.43 -11.78
C ILE A 140 -8.26 8.70 -11.12
N SER A 141 -8.62 7.87 -10.13
CA SER A 141 -7.70 6.94 -9.47
C SER A 141 -8.27 5.54 -9.53
N ILE A 142 -7.42 4.57 -9.80
CA ILE A 142 -7.75 3.15 -9.90
C ILE A 142 -6.83 2.39 -8.97
N PHE A 143 -7.37 1.43 -8.25
CA PHE A 143 -6.56 0.47 -7.51
C PHE A 143 -7.11 -0.95 -7.70
N ALA A 144 -6.25 -1.92 -7.68
CA ALA A 144 -6.60 -3.33 -7.65
C ALA A 144 -5.54 -4.10 -6.85
N SER A 145 -5.96 -5.13 -6.14
CA SER A 145 -5.08 -6.05 -5.44
C SER A 145 -5.61 -7.45 -5.62
N VAL A 146 -4.77 -8.36 -6.04
CA VAL A 146 -5.09 -9.78 -6.20
C VAL A 146 -4.04 -10.58 -5.46
N ARG A 147 -4.47 -11.52 -4.62
CA ARG A 147 -3.60 -12.43 -3.88
C ARG A 147 -4.15 -13.83 -3.98
N ASP A 148 -3.30 -14.75 -4.33
CA ASP A 148 -3.55 -16.17 -4.21
C ASP A 148 -2.90 -16.69 -2.94
N ILE A 149 -3.67 -17.30 -2.06
CA ILE A 149 -3.30 -17.63 -0.69
C ILE A 149 -3.46 -19.11 -0.48
N SER A 150 -2.38 -19.76 -0.07
CA SER A 150 -2.33 -21.17 0.30
C SER A 150 -2.09 -21.31 1.80
N ILE A 151 -2.85 -22.16 2.44
CA ILE A 151 -2.70 -22.48 3.86
C ILE A 151 -2.55 -23.99 4.01
N ASP A 152 -1.43 -24.40 4.60
CA ASP A 152 -1.13 -25.81 4.91
C ASP A 152 -0.89 -25.96 6.42
N GLY A 153 -1.40 -27.04 7.03
CA GLY A 153 -1.16 -27.29 8.45
C GLY A 153 -1.82 -28.55 8.97
N ASP A 154 -1.19 -29.16 9.98
CA ASP A 154 -1.65 -30.43 10.59
C ASP A 154 -2.89 -30.26 11.49
N THR A 155 -3.19 -29.04 11.93
CA THR A 155 -4.23 -28.74 12.94
C THR A 155 -5.39 -27.90 12.42
N LEU A 156 -5.37 -27.54 11.14
CA LEU A 156 -6.48 -26.82 10.55
C LEU A 156 -7.49 -27.81 9.98
N SER A 157 -8.65 -27.86 10.61
CA SER A 157 -9.81 -28.05 9.77
C SER A 157 -9.98 -26.71 9.02
N SER A 158 -9.72 -26.74 7.73
CA SER A 158 -9.89 -25.62 6.81
C SER A 158 -11.23 -24.92 6.97
N TYR A 159 -12.25 -25.66 7.31
CA TYR A 159 -13.62 -25.24 7.57
C TYR A 159 -13.72 -24.18 8.70
N ASN A 160 -12.97 -24.30 9.78
CA ASN A 160 -13.05 -23.39 10.92
C ASN A 160 -12.30 -22.07 10.71
N TYR A 161 -11.33 -22.03 9.81
CA TYR A 161 -10.52 -20.83 9.59
C TYR A 161 -11.14 -19.83 8.62
N LEU A 162 -11.90 -20.32 7.63
CA LEU A 162 -12.44 -19.50 6.54
C LEU A 162 -13.95 -19.29 6.62
N ASN A 163 -14.65 -20.02 7.47
CA ASN A 163 -16.11 -19.90 7.62
C ASN A 163 -16.58 -18.51 8.09
N ASN A 164 -15.63 -17.66 8.54
CA ASN A 164 -15.89 -16.29 9.00
C ASN A 164 -15.62 -15.23 7.93
N TYR A 165 -15.24 -15.63 6.71
CA TYR A 165 -14.95 -14.71 5.63
C TYR A 165 -15.93 -14.91 4.46
N PRO A 166 -17.06 -14.21 4.43
CA PRO A 166 -18.01 -14.34 3.33
C PRO A 166 -17.39 -13.84 2.02
N GLY A 167 -17.61 -14.57 0.95
CA GLY A 167 -17.21 -14.16 -0.41
C GLY A 167 -15.91 -14.75 -0.94
N TYR A 168 -15.28 -15.67 -0.22
CA TYR A 168 -14.13 -16.42 -0.72
C TYR A 168 -14.57 -17.79 -1.27
N GLU A 169 -14.18 -18.10 -2.49
CA GLU A 169 -14.15 -19.47 -2.98
C GLU A 169 -12.91 -20.17 -2.40
N TYR A 170 -13.15 -21.13 -1.54
CA TYR A 170 -12.12 -21.92 -0.91
C TYR A 170 -12.05 -23.30 -1.56
N LYS A 171 -10.85 -23.67 -1.99
CA LYS A 171 -10.57 -25.03 -2.45
C LYS A 171 -9.93 -25.82 -1.32
N GLU A 172 -10.67 -26.77 -0.79
CA GLU A 172 -10.21 -27.61 0.29
C GLU A 172 -9.17 -28.64 -0.19
N SER A 173 -8.11 -28.80 0.59
CA SER A 173 -7.12 -29.87 0.45
C SER A 173 -7.07 -30.71 1.72
N THR A 174 -6.38 -31.84 1.71
CA THR A 174 -6.33 -32.80 2.82
C THR A 174 -5.76 -32.18 4.12
N LYS A 175 -4.92 -31.17 4.02
CA LYS A 175 -4.24 -30.53 5.17
C LYS A 175 -4.27 -29.00 5.09
N GLY A 176 -5.28 -28.42 4.45
CA GLY A 176 -5.36 -26.98 4.30
C GLY A 176 -6.24 -26.59 3.14
N GLY A 177 -5.87 -25.57 2.39
CA GLY A 177 -6.57 -25.14 1.21
C GLY A 177 -6.10 -23.84 0.62
N ASP A 178 -6.67 -23.51 -0.52
CA ASP A 178 -6.32 -22.34 -1.31
C ASP A 178 -7.53 -21.42 -1.50
N TYR A 179 -7.29 -20.14 -1.47
CA TYR A 179 -8.31 -19.13 -1.80
C TYR A 179 -7.66 -17.88 -2.40
N SER A 180 -8.45 -17.15 -3.18
CA SER A 180 -8.00 -15.89 -3.79
C SER A 180 -8.70 -14.72 -3.13
N ASP A 181 -7.93 -13.69 -2.77
CA ASP A 181 -8.41 -12.39 -2.29
C ASP A 181 -8.26 -11.36 -3.41
N SER A 182 -9.36 -10.76 -3.84
CA SER A 182 -9.36 -9.74 -4.88
C SER A 182 -10.13 -8.51 -4.43
N ARG A 183 -9.44 -7.35 -4.47
CA ARG A 183 -10.00 -6.05 -4.13
C ARG A 183 -9.72 -5.09 -5.25
N GLY A 184 -10.58 -4.10 -5.43
CA GLY A 184 -10.32 -3.09 -6.43
C GLY A 184 -11.36 -1.99 -6.42
N GLY A 185 -11.02 -0.90 -7.07
CA GLY A 185 -11.94 0.21 -7.18
C GLY A 185 -11.46 1.28 -8.13
N ILE A 186 -12.42 2.09 -8.52
CA ILE A 186 -12.21 3.31 -9.28
C ILE A 186 -12.81 4.47 -8.52
N LYS A 187 -12.08 5.57 -8.46
CA LYS A 187 -12.47 6.79 -7.77
C LYS A 187 -12.34 7.97 -8.71
N PHE A 188 -13.40 8.73 -8.83
CA PHE A 188 -13.39 10.06 -9.43
C PHE A 188 -13.37 11.11 -8.33
N SER A 189 -12.47 12.10 -8.42
CA SER A 189 -12.35 13.17 -7.41
C SER A 189 -12.10 14.50 -8.07
N THR A 190 -12.84 15.51 -7.62
CA THR A 190 -12.59 16.94 -7.87
C THR A 190 -12.20 17.61 -6.55
N ASP A 191 -12.03 18.92 -6.54
CA ASP A 191 -11.67 19.66 -5.32
C ASP A 191 -12.80 19.65 -4.25
N TRP A 192 -14.05 19.44 -4.68
CA TRP A 192 -15.23 19.48 -3.79
C TRP A 192 -16.04 18.17 -3.78
N LEU A 193 -15.84 17.24 -4.71
CA LEU A 193 -16.59 15.99 -4.83
C LEU A 193 -15.65 14.79 -5.00
N SER A 194 -15.97 13.69 -4.34
CA SER A 194 -15.30 12.41 -4.52
C SER A 194 -16.32 11.28 -4.54
N ILE A 195 -16.37 10.53 -5.63
CA ILE A 195 -17.22 9.37 -5.83
C ILE A 195 -16.35 8.18 -6.17
N GLY A 196 -16.62 7.03 -5.59
CA GLY A 196 -15.89 5.80 -5.85
C GLY A 196 -16.79 4.58 -5.87
N LEU A 197 -16.42 3.62 -6.73
CA LEU A 197 -16.94 2.27 -6.74
C LEU A 197 -15.82 1.35 -6.27
N VAL A 198 -16.11 0.56 -5.26
CA VAL A 198 -15.09 -0.30 -4.62
C VAL A 198 -15.68 -1.69 -4.45
N LYS A 199 -14.92 -2.70 -4.87
CA LYS A 199 -15.09 -4.09 -4.44
C LYS A 199 -14.08 -4.34 -3.33
N ASP A 200 -14.54 -4.50 -2.11
CA ASP A 200 -13.73 -4.88 -0.97
C ASP A 200 -14.41 -5.99 -0.19
N ASN A 201 -13.64 -6.78 0.52
CA ASN A 201 -14.17 -7.77 1.44
C ASN A 201 -14.40 -7.06 2.78
N VAL A 202 -15.65 -6.72 3.04
CA VAL A 202 -16.07 -6.15 4.33
C VAL A 202 -16.23 -7.28 5.32
N VAL A 203 -15.44 -7.27 6.37
CA VAL A 203 -15.50 -8.21 7.50
C VAL A 203 -16.19 -7.54 8.68
#